data_19410b150a78f7c15e2efecd9230c14a
#
_entry.id   19410b150a78f7c15e2efecd9230c14a
#
_cell.length_a   1.000
_cell.length_b   1.000
_cell.length_c   1.000
_cell.angle_alpha   90.00
_cell.angle_beta   90.00
_cell.angle_gamma   90.00
#
_symmetry.space_group_name_H-M   'P 1'
#
loop_
_entity.id
_entity.type
_entity.pdbx_description
1 polymer ?
#
loop_
_entity_poly.entity_id
_entity_poly.type
_entity_poly.pdbx_seq_one_letter_code
_entity_poly.pdbx_strand_id
1 'polypeptide(L)'
;ELGLVGSEMCIRDRSWRGDIDGAADLVEEIARIRGFDHLPMDHMPREDVVAKPSLSPAQARLFRLRRALATRGLMEAVTFSFLSEDDAERFGGGADNLKLVNPISADLSVMRPSILPNLLSASARNQDRGEADAAMFEVGPVFLGDALEDQRTAATGIRHGGTAPREWHGSSRAIDVFDARADAEAALAALGVKLAGVQVKAEGPDWFHPGRRGKLIQGRTVLASFGEIHPAVAKAYGLKGRVIGFEIHTDDVPMPKSKGPAKPLLSLSVYQPVNRDFAFIVDRDVAAGDLLKAVKSGAGPLLSDMAVFDLYEGANIGEGKKSVAVTITLTPTKATLTEEEIEKIS
;
A
#
# COMPACT_ATOMS: atom_id res chain seq x y z
N GLU A 1 -7.61 -12.38 64.49
CA GLU A 1 -8.92 -12.92 64.04
C GLU A 1 -9.24 -12.34 62.68
N LEU A 2 -9.10 -13.15 61.69
CA LEU A 2 -9.55 -12.86 60.33
C LEU A 2 -11.05 -13.18 60.27
N GLY A 3 -11.86 -12.25 60.70
CA GLY A 3 -13.31 -12.36 60.56
C GLY A 3 -13.71 -12.04 59.12
N LEU A 4 -13.98 -13.04 58.35
CA LEU A 4 -14.80 -12.93 57.16
C LEU A 4 -16.23 -12.81 57.60
N VAL A 5 -16.74 -11.61 57.78
CA VAL A 5 -18.13 -11.38 58.20
C VAL A 5 -18.85 -10.64 57.09
N GLY A 6 -19.75 -11.36 56.45
CA GLY A 6 -20.75 -10.76 55.57
C GLY A 6 -20.24 -10.36 54.19
N SER A 7 -21.09 -9.69 53.47
CA SER A 7 -20.84 -9.16 52.15
C SER A 7 -19.83 -8.00 52.09
N GLU A 8 -19.38 -7.56 53.24
CA GLU A 8 -18.29 -6.59 53.38
C GLU A 8 -17.04 -7.34 53.79
N MET A 9 -16.30 -7.82 52.79
CA MET A 9 -14.93 -8.25 53.02
C MET A 9 -14.11 -7.04 53.40
N CYS A 10 -13.93 -6.85 54.73
CA CYS A 10 -12.90 -5.96 55.23
C CYS A 10 -11.54 -6.56 54.94
N ILE A 11 -11.16 -6.58 53.69
CA ILE A 11 -9.80 -6.83 53.29
C ILE A 11 -9.06 -5.56 53.66
N ARG A 12 -8.27 -5.62 54.70
CA ARG A 12 -7.24 -4.61 54.91
C ARG A 12 -6.20 -4.84 53.83
N ASP A 13 -6.45 -4.16 52.78
CA ASP A 13 -5.49 -3.95 51.75
C ASP A 13 -4.18 -3.47 52.35
N ARG A 14 -3.11 -4.10 51.97
CA ARG A 14 -1.79 -3.65 52.41
C ARG A 14 -1.41 -2.41 51.58
N SER A 15 -0.91 -1.39 52.27
CA SER A 15 -0.64 -0.09 51.68
C SER A 15 0.31 -0.11 50.43
N TRP A 16 0.97 -1.24 50.16
CA TRP A 16 1.79 -1.46 48.98
C TRP A 16 1.12 -2.26 47.85
N ARG A 17 -0.13 -2.67 48.03
CA ARG A 17 -0.95 -3.39 47.04
C ARG A 17 -2.24 -2.62 46.79
N GLY A 18 -2.09 -1.44 46.17
CA GLY A 18 -3.22 -0.63 45.77
C GLY A 18 -4.01 -1.15 44.56
N ASP A 19 -3.63 -2.34 44.10
CA ASP A 19 -4.25 -3.05 42.99
C ASP A 19 -5.29 -4.09 43.44
N ILE A 20 -5.41 -4.37 44.75
CA ILE A 20 -6.36 -5.34 45.29
C ILE A 20 -7.57 -4.60 45.88
N ASP A 21 -8.64 -4.55 45.13
CA ASP A 21 -9.84 -3.75 45.45
C ASP A 21 -11.05 -4.64 45.71
N GLY A 22 -11.04 -5.92 45.26
CA GLY A 22 -12.20 -6.81 45.37
C GLY A 22 -11.88 -8.30 45.39
N ALA A 23 -12.95 -9.09 45.44
CA ALA A 23 -12.84 -10.54 45.44
C ALA A 23 -12.19 -11.13 44.23
N ALA A 24 -12.37 -10.50 43.07
CA ALA A 24 -11.76 -10.93 41.80
C ALA A 24 -10.24 -10.86 41.87
N ASP A 25 -9.69 -9.80 42.44
CA ASP A 25 -8.24 -9.58 42.56
C ASP A 25 -7.60 -10.63 43.49
N LEU A 26 -8.33 -11.04 44.57
CA LEU A 26 -7.92 -12.12 45.44
C LEU A 26 -7.91 -13.47 44.71
N VAL A 27 -8.94 -13.73 43.90
CA VAL A 27 -8.97 -14.96 43.07
C VAL A 27 -7.81 -14.99 42.10
N GLU A 28 -7.48 -13.86 41.51
CA GLU A 28 -6.28 -13.72 40.61
C GLU A 28 -5.00 -14.06 41.39
N GLU A 29 -4.79 -13.48 42.57
CA GLU A 29 -3.62 -13.76 43.38
C GLU A 29 -3.52 -15.23 43.81
N ILE A 30 -4.65 -15.85 44.19
CA ILE A 30 -4.66 -17.27 44.53
C ILE A 30 -4.34 -18.12 43.29
N ALA A 31 -4.91 -17.80 42.13
CA ALA A 31 -4.65 -18.49 40.88
C ALA A 31 -3.18 -18.36 40.48
N ARG A 32 -2.63 -17.17 40.61
CA ARG A 32 -1.20 -16.90 40.30
C ARG A 32 -0.25 -17.72 41.18
N ILE A 33 -0.52 -17.82 42.48
CA ILE A 33 0.33 -18.58 43.41
C ILE A 33 0.15 -20.10 43.24
N ARG A 34 -1.09 -20.58 43.02
CA ARG A 34 -1.37 -22.01 42.82
C ARG A 34 -1.02 -22.53 41.44
N GLY A 35 -0.87 -21.65 40.46
CA GLY A 35 -0.64 -21.97 39.05
C GLY A 35 -1.94 -22.03 38.25
N PHE A 36 -1.90 -21.46 37.05
CA PHE A 36 -3.04 -21.41 36.13
C PHE A 36 -3.43 -22.77 35.54
N ASP A 37 -2.56 -23.78 35.64
CA ASP A 37 -2.84 -25.15 35.17
C ASP A 37 -4.00 -25.82 35.89
N HIS A 38 -4.40 -25.30 37.06
CA HIS A 38 -5.53 -25.78 37.84
C HIS A 38 -6.85 -25.11 37.45
N LEU A 39 -6.84 -24.10 36.60
CA LEU A 39 -8.07 -23.44 36.16
C LEU A 39 -8.74 -24.27 35.05
N PRO A 40 -10.05 -24.54 35.17
CA PRO A 40 -10.77 -25.24 34.12
C PRO A 40 -10.79 -24.41 32.85
N MET A 41 -10.48 -25.04 31.73
CA MET A 41 -10.56 -24.44 30.39
C MET A 41 -11.98 -24.64 29.84
N ASP A 42 -12.91 -23.88 30.32
CA ASP A 42 -14.28 -23.90 29.82
C ASP A 42 -14.51 -22.80 28.80
N HIS A 43 -15.14 -23.16 27.68
CA HIS A 43 -15.61 -22.20 26.72
C HIS A 43 -16.79 -21.41 27.29
N MET A 44 -16.74 -20.08 27.14
CA MET A 44 -17.90 -19.25 27.48
C MET A 44 -19.10 -19.72 26.64
N PRO A 45 -20.23 -20.09 27.28
CA PRO A 45 -21.42 -20.53 26.57
C PRO A 45 -21.92 -19.42 25.66
N ARG A 46 -22.15 -19.76 24.40
CA ARG A 46 -22.74 -18.87 23.40
C ARG A 46 -24.16 -19.34 23.16
N GLU A 47 -25.08 -18.72 23.84
CA GLU A 47 -26.50 -18.97 23.61
C GLU A 47 -26.92 -18.20 22.35
N ASP A 48 -27.50 -18.90 21.36
CA ASP A 48 -28.26 -18.40 20.20
C ASP A 48 -27.69 -17.19 19.42
N VAL A 49 -26.38 -17.07 19.34
CA VAL A 49 -25.75 -15.97 18.64
C VAL A 49 -25.32 -16.41 17.23
N VAL A 50 -25.92 -15.80 16.22
CA VAL A 50 -25.39 -15.86 14.86
C VAL A 50 -23.98 -15.27 14.87
N ALA A 51 -22.98 -16.09 14.53
CA ALA A 51 -21.59 -15.66 14.51
C ALA A 51 -21.41 -14.47 13.55
N LYS A 52 -21.05 -13.31 14.10
CA LYS A 52 -20.69 -12.13 13.31
C LYS A 52 -19.18 -12.12 13.07
N PRO A 53 -18.71 -11.59 11.94
CA PRO A 53 -17.28 -11.38 11.73
C PRO A 53 -16.70 -10.54 12.89
N SER A 54 -15.59 -10.98 13.46
CA SER A 54 -14.89 -10.26 14.53
C SER A 54 -14.19 -8.99 14.05
N LEU A 55 -13.86 -8.93 12.75
CA LEU A 55 -13.23 -7.78 12.12
C LEU A 55 -14.26 -6.93 11.39
N SER A 56 -14.18 -5.62 11.55
CA SER A 56 -14.91 -4.69 10.69
C SER A 56 -14.39 -4.79 9.24
N PRO A 57 -15.20 -4.41 8.23
CA PRO A 57 -14.74 -4.37 6.84
C PRO A 57 -13.48 -3.53 6.63
N ALA A 58 -13.32 -2.44 7.37
CA ALA A 58 -12.13 -1.58 7.32
C ALA A 58 -10.90 -2.33 7.85
N GLN A 59 -10.98 -2.95 9.02
CA GLN A 59 -9.88 -3.76 9.56
C GLN A 59 -9.51 -4.92 8.63
N ALA A 60 -10.50 -5.64 8.10
CA ALA A 60 -10.26 -6.72 7.14
C ALA A 60 -9.54 -6.25 5.87
N ARG A 61 -9.80 -5.01 5.38
CA ARG A 61 -9.06 -4.41 4.26
C ARG A 61 -7.58 -4.22 4.60
N LEU A 62 -7.27 -3.67 5.78
CA LEU A 62 -5.89 -3.43 6.19
C LEU A 62 -5.10 -4.74 6.33
N PHE A 63 -5.72 -5.81 6.86
CA PHE A 63 -5.09 -7.13 6.89
C PHE A 63 -4.83 -7.72 5.50
N ARG A 64 -5.75 -7.52 4.54
CA ARG A 64 -5.52 -7.93 3.14
C ARG A 64 -4.41 -7.13 2.51
N LEU A 65 -4.37 -5.82 2.74
CA LEU A 65 -3.35 -4.92 2.25
C LEU A 65 -1.95 -5.35 2.72
N ARG A 66 -1.77 -5.58 4.03
CA ARG A 66 -0.49 -6.04 4.59
C ARG A 66 -0.02 -7.33 3.94
N ARG A 67 -0.91 -8.33 3.83
CA ARG A 67 -0.58 -9.59 3.15
C ARG A 67 -0.24 -9.40 1.67
N ALA A 68 -0.94 -8.53 0.97
CA ALA A 68 -0.65 -8.26 -0.43
C ALA A 68 0.75 -7.65 -0.61
N LEU A 69 1.13 -6.69 0.22
CA LEU A 69 2.48 -6.09 0.18
C LEU A 69 3.56 -7.10 0.58
N ALA A 70 3.32 -7.91 1.61
CA ALA A 70 4.24 -8.96 2.01
C ALA A 70 4.46 -10.02 0.89
N THR A 71 3.40 -10.43 0.18
CA THR A 71 3.52 -11.37 -0.95
C THR A 71 4.22 -10.77 -2.17
N ARG A 72 4.38 -9.47 -2.24
CA ARG A 72 5.22 -8.78 -3.23
C ARG A 72 6.69 -8.69 -2.83
N GLY A 73 7.06 -9.34 -1.73
CA GLY A 73 8.43 -9.37 -1.22
C GLY A 73 8.84 -8.13 -0.42
N LEU A 74 7.88 -7.33 0.07
CA LEU A 74 8.21 -6.27 1.01
C LEU A 74 8.10 -6.79 2.46
N MET A 75 9.03 -6.39 3.30
CA MET A 75 9.01 -6.67 4.75
C MET A 75 8.24 -5.58 5.49
N GLU A 76 7.35 -5.96 6.40
CA GLU A 76 6.63 -5.00 7.22
C GLU A 76 7.57 -4.42 8.28
N ALA A 77 7.61 -3.09 8.36
CA ALA A 77 8.26 -2.34 9.41
C ALA A 77 7.21 -1.71 10.32
N VAL A 78 7.57 -1.49 11.58
CA VAL A 78 6.81 -0.70 12.54
C VAL A 78 7.76 0.32 13.11
N THR A 79 7.49 1.59 12.83
CA THR A 79 8.35 2.70 13.22
C THR A 79 7.62 3.68 14.14
N PHE A 80 8.36 4.59 14.76
CA PHE A 80 7.75 5.62 15.61
C PHE A 80 6.88 6.58 14.80
N SER A 81 5.79 7.04 15.41
CA SER A 81 4.93 8.08 14.84
C SER A 81 5.53 9.49 14.93
N PHE A 82 6.76 9.60 15.36
CA PHE A 82 7.50 10.83 15.56
C PHE A 82 8.74 10.84 14.68
N LEU A 83 9.19 12.04 14.31
CA LEU A 83 10.40 12.27 13.54
C LEU A 83 10.97 13.67 13.82
N SER A 84 12.09 14.03 13.20
CA SER A 84 12.68 15.36 13.31
C SER A 84 11.85 16.40 12.56
N GLU A 85 11.96 17.66 12.98
CA GLU A 85 11.31 18.79 12.30
C GLU A 85 11.74 18.87 10.82
N ASP A 86 13.03 18.77 10.56
CA ASP A 86 13.58 18.77 9.19
C ASP A 86 12.96 17.68 8.30
N ASP A 87 12.76 16.46 8.84
CA ASP A 87 12.15 15.38 8.09
C ASP A 87 10.65 15.62 7.89
N ALA A 88 9.96 16.18 8.89
CA ALA A 88 8.57 16.56 8.74
C ALA A 88 8.38 17.58 7.61
N GLU A 89 9.17 18.65 7.60
CA GLU A 89 9.11 19.69 6.59
C GLU A 89 9.38 19.17 5.17
N ARG A 90 10.37 18.28 5.00
CA ARG A 90 10.68 17.66 3.70
C ARG A 90 9.52 16.87 3.11
N PHE A 91 8.64 16.36 3.96
CA PHE A 91 7.49 15.53 3.55
C PHE A 91 6.14 16.21 3.79
N GLY A 92 6.13 17.54 3.80
CA GLY A 92 4.90 18.34 3.78
C GLY A 92 4.25 18.56 5.15
N GLY A 93 4.98 18.30 6.23
CA GLY A 93 4.59 18.58 7.61
C GLY A 93 5.35 19.75 8.24
N GLY A 94 5.61 19.67 9.54
CA GLY A 94 6.37 20.67 10.29
C GLY A 94 5.51 21.81 10.87
N ALA A 95 4.18 21.69 10.80
CA ALA A 95 3.29 22.65 11.41
C ALA A 95 3.45 22.70 12.94
N ASP A 96 3.40 23.89 13.53
CA ASP A 96 3.66 24.09 14.97
C ASP A 96 2.72 23.30 15.88
N ASN A 97 1.46 23.09 15.48
CA ASN A 97 0.48 22.30 16.21
C ASN A 97 0.77 20.78 16.22
N LEU A 98 1.73 20.31 15.40
CA LEU A 98 2.18 18.91 15.38
C LEU A 98 3.50 18.71 16.14
N LYS A 99 4.08 19.75 16.71
CA LYS A 99 5.27 19.67 17.56
C LYS A 99 4.91 19.16 18.95
N LEU A 100 5.71 18.23 19.47
CA LEU A 100 5.53 17.69 20.82
C LEU A 100 6.06 18.70 21.85
N VAL A 101 5.31 18.89 22.93
CA VAL A 101 5.69 19.80 24.01
C VAL A 101 6.91 19.30 24.77
N ASN A 102 7.03 17.97 24.92
CA ASN A 102 8.10 17.31 25.68
C ASN A 102 8.64 16.09 24.91
N PRO A 103 9.34 16.29 23.78
CA PRO A 103 9.85 15.21 22.97
C PRO A 103 10.93 14.42 23.73
N ILE A 104 11.03 13.12 23.46
CA ILE A 104 12.07 12.23 24.04
C ILE A 104 13.46 12.66 23.55
N SER A 105 13.56 13.12 22.31
CA SER A 105 14.78 13.67 21.71
C SER A 105 14.44 14.67 20.61
N ALA A 106 15.39 15.49 20.18
CA ALA A 106 15.21 16.42 19.07
C ALA A 106 14.86 15.72 17.75
N ASP A 107 15.36 14.50 17.56
CA ASP A 107 15.06 13.69 16.36
C ASP A 107 13.66 13.06 16.36
N LEU A 108 12.90 13.22 17.44
CA LEU A 108 11.56 12.68 17.63
C LEU A 108 10.60 13.78 18.16
N SER A 109 10.65 14.96 17.57
CA SER A 109 10.01 16.17 18.11
C SER A 109 8.70 16.53 17.42
N VAL A 110 8.36 15.92 16.29
CA VAL A 110 7.18 16.26 15.49
C VAL A 110 6.42 15.01 15.10
N MET A 111 5.09 15.10 15.08
CA MET A 111 4.23 14.02 14.55
C MET A 111 4.47 13.85 13.04
N ARG A 112 4.62 12.61 12.57
CA ARG A 112 4.95 12.31 11.17
C ARG A 112 3.81 12.64 10.20
N PRO A 113 4.06 13.41 9.13
CA PRO A 113 3.10 13.67 8.06
C PRO A 113 3.03 12.51 7.05
N SER A 114 4.10 11.73 6.96
CA SER A 114 4.30 10.59 6.07
C SER A 114 5.13 9.52 6.76
N ILE A 115 5.02 8.27 6.30
CA ILE A 115 5.84 7.15 6.77
C ILE A 115 7.15 7.04 5.95
N LEU A 116 7.22 7.69 4.79
CA LEU A 116 8.42 7.65 3.94
C LEU A 116 9.72 7.98 4.66
N PRO A 117 9.81 9.06 5.48
CA PRO A 117 11.02 9.40 6.25
C PRO A 117 11.52 8.25 7.11
N ASN A 118 10.60 7.61 7.83
CA ASN A 118 10.92 6.50 8.72
C ASN A 118 11.49 5.29 7.95
N LEU A 119 10.89 4.95 6.80
CA LEU A 119 11.36 3.85 5.95
C LEU A 119 12.69 4.17 5.28
N LEU A 120 12.90 5.42 4.85
CA LEU A 120 14.20 5.87 4.30
C LEU A 120 15.30 5.76 5.37
N SER A 121 15.05 6.21 6.60
CA SER A 121 15.98 6.06 7.73
C SER A 121 16.26 4.59 8.05
N ALA A 122 15.25 3.71 7.98
CA ALA A 122 15.43 2.29 8.16
C ALA A 122 16.29 1.67 7.05
N SER A 123 16.05 2.05 5.80
CA SER A 123 16.86 1.62 4.65
C SER A 123 18.30 2.07 4.75
N ALA A 124 18.56 3.31 5.20
CA ALA A 124 19.90 3.83 5.41
C ALA A 124 20.65 3.01 6.47
N ARG A 125 20.02 2.72 7.61
CA ARG A 125 20.61 1.86 8.65
C ARG A 125 20.93 0.45 8.16
N ASN A 126 20.10 -0.12 7.28
CA ASN A 126 20.35 -1.43 6.68
C ASN A 126 21.54 -1.35 5.70
N GLN A 127 21.57 -0.31 4.85
CA GLN A 127 22.69 -0.05 3.94
C GLN A 127 24.04 0.06 4.71
N ASP A 128 24.05 0.76 5.84
CA ASP A 128 25.26 0.92 6.67
C ASP A 128 25.71 -0.41 7.30
N ARG A 129 24.82 -1.39 7.40
CA ARG A 129 25.11 -2.77 7.87
C ARG A 129 25.47 -3.73 6.74
N GLY A 130 25.54 -3.24 5.50
CA GLY A 130 25.89 -4.03 4.31
C GLY A 130 24.70 -4.57 3.52
N GLU A 131 23.46 -4.34 3.98
CA GLU A 131 22.25 -4.73 3.27
C GLU A 131 21.87 -3.63 2.27
N ALA A 132 22.41 -3.71 1.06
CA ALA A 132 22.22 -2.70 0.02
C ALA A 132 20.80 -2.74 -0.61
N ASP A 133 20.18 -3.91 -0.60
CA ASP A 133 18.83 -4.11 -1.16
C ASP A 133 17.80 -4.09 -0.03
N ALA A 134 16.83 -3.19 -0.13
CA ALA A 134 15.75 -3.08 0.83
C ALA A 134 14.40 -3.01 0.12
N ALA A 135 13.45 -3.80 0.61
CA ALA A 135 12.04 -3.73 0.22
C ALA A 135 11.22 -3.74 1.50
N MET A 136 10.68 -2.60 1.89
CA MET A 136 9.99 -2.43 3.16
C MET A 136 8.67 -1.69 2.97
N PHE A 137 7.71 -1.98 3.83
CA PHE A 137 6.46 -1.24 3.91
C PHE A 137 6.02 -1.07 5.37
N GLU A 138 5.15 -0.11 5.60
CA GLU A 138 4.45 0.07 6.86
C GLU A 138 3.01 0.49 6.60
N VAL A 139 2.10 0.02 7.44
CA VAL A 139 0.69 0.47 7.47
C VAL A 139 0.43 1.02 8.86
N GLY A 140 0.35 2.33 8.98
CA GLY A 140 0.26 3.01 10.26
C GLY A 140 -0.31 4.43 10.16
N PRO A 141 -0.44 5.12 11.30
CA PRO A 141 -0.99 6.47 11.33
C PRO A 141 0.00 7.51 10.79
N VAL A 142 -0.55 8.53 10.14
CA VAL A 142 0.09 9.79 9.79
C VAL A 142 -0.79 10.94 10.25
N PHE A 143 -0.22 12.12 10.46
CA PHE A 143 -0.88 13.25 11.10
C PHE A 143 -0.78 14.47 10.20
N LEU A 144 -1.93 14.93 9.72
CA LEU A 144 -2.05 16.12 8.85
C LEU A 144 -2.46 17.38 9.62
N GLY A 145 -2.87 17.21 10.87
CA GLY A 145 -3.27 18.22 11.83
C GLY A 145 -3.40 17.61 13.23
N ASP A 146 -3.83 18.40 14.20
CA ASP A 146 -3.96 18.04 15.61
C ASP A 146 -5.36 17.55 16.01
N ALA A 147 -6.35 17.66 15.11
CA ALA A 147 -7.67 17.09 15.32
C ALA A 147 -7.70 15.58 15.04
N LEU A 148 -8.64 14.88 15.65
CA LEU A 148 -8.82 13.44 15.43
C LEU A 148 -9.08 13.10 13.96
N GLU A 149 -9.80 13.97 13.27
CA GLU A 149 -10.14 13.83 11.85
C GLU A 149 -8.93 14.00 10.93
N ASP A 150 -7.85 14.61 11.41
CA ASP A 150 -6.61 14.84 10.65
C ASP A 150 -5.63 13.66 10.75
N GLN A 151 -5.92 12.72 11.63
CA GLN A 151 -5.19 11.45 11.66
C GLN A 151 -5.68 10.56 10.52
N ARG A 152 -4.76 10.05 9.70
CA ARG A 152 -5.03 9.15 8.59
C ARG A 152 -4.24 7.86 8.75
N THR A 153 -4.77 6.77 8.23
CA THR A 153 -4.01 5.54 8.08
C THR A 153 -3.34 5.55 6.70
N ALA A 154 -2.02 5.53 6.69
CA ALA A 154 -1.24 5.43 5.46
C ALA A 154 -0.70 4.01 5.27
N ALA A 155 -0.63 3.57 4.02
CA ALA A 155 0.16 2.43 3.58
C ALA A 155 1.27 2.96 2.68
N THR A 156 2.50 2.75 3.11
CA THR A 156 3.69 3.30 2.45
C THR A 156 4.69 2.19 2.24
N GLY A 157 5.34 2.17 1.09
CA GLY A 157 6.40 1.21 0.80
C GLY A 157 7.55 1.84 0.05
N ILE A 158 8.73 1.29 0.24
CA ILE A 158 9.95 1.66 -0.49
C ILE A 158 10.65 0.41 -1.01
N ARG A 159 11.38 0.60 -2.11
CA ARG A 159 12.43 -0.32 -2.58
C ARG A 159 13.71 0.44 -2.81
N HIS A 160 14.82 -0.18 -2.53
CA HIS A 160 16.17 0.33 -2.72
C HIS A 160 17.06 -0.79 -3.26
N GLY A 161 17.91 -0.50 -4.25
CA GLY A 161 18.85 -1.47 -4.82
C GLY A 161 18.29 -2.24 -6.01
N GLY A 162 18.32 -3.57 -5.95
CA GLY A 162 17.93 -4.47 -7.04
C GLY A 162 16.53 -5.08 -6.85
N THR A 163 16.00 -5.70 -7.91
CA THR A 163 14.70 -6.40 -7.87
C THR A 163 14.79 -7.78 -7.23
N ALA A 164 15.98 -8.37 -7.16
CA ALA A 164 16.25 -9.67 -6.56
C ALA A 164 17.71 -9.71 -6.07
N PRO A 165 18.04 -10.55 -5.11
CA PRO A 165 19.42 -10.81 -4.75
C PRO A 165 20.19 -11.43 -5.92
N ARG A 166 21.54 -11.38 -5.85
CA ARG A 166 22.38 -12.01 -6.86
C ARG A 166 22.24 -13.54 -6.82
N GLU A 167 21.70 -14.11 -7.88
CA GLU A 167 21.44 -15.55 -8.01
C GLU A 167 22.10 -16.11 -9.27
N TRP A 168 22.34 -17.45 -9.26
CA TRP A 168 22.96 -18.12 -10.41
C TRP A 168 21.98 -18.36 -11.56
N HIS A 169 20.68 -18.43 -11.29
CA HIS A 169 19.61 -18.80 -12.25
C HIS A 169 18.68 -17.65 -12.60
N GLY A 170 18.91 -16.46 -12.06
CA GLY A 170 18.10 -15.28 -12.32
C GLY A 170 18.95 -14.06 -12.63
N SER A 171 18.32 -13.05 -13.20
CA SER A 171 18.95 -11.73 -13.41
C SER A 171 18.24 -10.69 -12.53
N SER A 172 18.99 -10.02 -11.69
CA SER A 172 18.52 -8.82 -11.01
C SER A 172 18.67 -7.62 -11.94
N ARG A 173 17.65 -6.76 -11.97
CA ARG A 173 17.75 -5.43 -12.56
C ARG A 173 17.66 -4.37 -11.48
N ALA A 174 18.12 -3.17 -11.77
CA ALA A 174 17.85 -2.03 -10.91
C ALA A 174 16.32 -1.77 -10.84
N ILE A 175 15.85 -1.44 -9.65
CA ILE A 175 14.45 -1.00 -9.46
C ILE A 175 14.18 0.29 -10.21
N ASP A 176 12.93 0.51 -10.60
CA ASP A 176 12.51 1.74 -11.27
C ASP A 176 11.11 2.21 -10.81
N VAL A 177 10.66 3.33 -11.37
CA VAL A 177 9.36 3.94 -11.02
C VAL A 177 8.17 3.02 -11.29
N PHE A 178 8.29 2.09 -12.23
CA PHE A 178 7.22 1.13 -12.54
C PHE A 178 7.07 0.07 -11.46
N ASP A 179 8.15 -0.26 -10.72
CA ASP A 179 8.07 -1.13 -9.55
C ASP A 179 7.28 -0.46 -8.43
N ALA A 180 7.51 0.84 -8.16
CA ALA A 180 6.73 1.61 -7.19
C ALA A 180 5.25 1.70 -7.59
N ARG A 181 4.97 1.92 -8.87
CA ARG A 181 3.62 1.90 -9.41
C ARG A 181 2.95 0.53 -9.22
N ALA A 182 3.64 -0.54 -9.55
CA ALA A 182 3.11 -1.90 -9.43
C ALA A 182 2.80 -2.27 -7.97
N ASP A 183 3.63 -1.82 -7.01
CA ASP A 183 3.36 -2.00 -5.59
C ASP A 183 2.12 -1.21 -5.14
N ALA A 184 1.99 0.05 -5.57
CA ALA A 184 0.82 0.87 -5.28
C ALA A 184 -0.47 0.30 -5.90
N GLU A 185 -0.43 -0.17 -7.15
CA GLU A 185 -1.58 -0.80 -7.81
C GLU A 185 -2.00 -2.10 -7.11
N ALA A 186 -1.04 -2.93 -6.70
CA ALA A 186 -1.34 -4.15 -5.92
C ALA A 186 -1.97 -3.83 -4.56
N ALA A 187 -1.48 -2.81 -3.87
CA ALA A 187 -2.05 -2.31 -2.63
C ALA A 187 -3.50 -1.82 -2.82
N LEU A 188 -3.76 -1.03 -3.87
CA LEU A 188 -5.10 -0.54 -4.21
C LEU A 188 -6.06 -1.69 -4.58
N ALA A 189 -5.58 -2.69 -5.32
CA ALA A 189 -6.35 -3.88 -5.65
C ALA A 189 -6.74 -4.67 -4.38
N ALA A 190 -5.82 -4.81 -3.42
CA ALA A 190 -6.08 -5.44 -2.12
C ALA A 190 -7.09 -4.66 -1.28
N LEU A 191 -7.12 -3.33 -1.41
CA LEU A 191 -8.13 -2.45 -0.84
C LEU A 191 -9.48 -2.52 -1.59
N GLY A 192 -9.58 -3.26 -2.68
CA GLY A 192 -10.81 -3.48 -3.44
C GLY A 192 -11.05 -2.47 -4.56
N VAL A 193 -10.04 -1.69 -4.95
CA VAL A 193 -10.13 -0.78 -6.10
C VAL A 193 -10.06 -1.56 -7.41
N LYS A 194 -10.95 -1.25 -8.34
CA LYS A 194 -10.91 -1.78 -9.71
C LYS A 194 -9.92 -0.97 -10.53
N LEU A 195 -8.75 -1.51 -10.82
CA LEU A 195 -7.65 -0.81 -11.50
C LEU A 195 -8.00 -0.34 -12.92
N ALA A 196 -8.93 -1.01 -13.60
CA ALA A 196 -9.39 -0.59 -14.94
C ALA A 196 -9.98 0.84 -15.00
N GLY A 197 -10.39 1.39 -13.84
CA GLY A 197 -10.89 2.77 -13.73
C GLY A 197 -9.88 3.77 -13.19
N VAL A 198 -8.65 3.32 -12.91
CA VAL A 198 -7.58 4.16 -12.37
C VAL A 198 -6.77 4.77 -13.51
N GLN A 199 -6.48 6.05 -13.39
CA GLN A 199 -5.65 6.80 -14.35
C GLN A 199 -4.34 7.19 -13.67
N VAL A 200 -3.28 7.28 -14.47
CA VAL A 200 -1.99 7.79 -14.03
C VAL A 200 -1.86 9.24 -14.49
N LYS A 201 -1.47 10.12 -13.56
CA LYS A 201 -1.01 11.49 -13.88
C LYS A 201 0.47 11.61 -13.54
N ALA A 202 1.24 12.21 -14.45
CA ALA A 202 2.69 12.43 -14.30
C ALA A 202 2.97 13.65 -13.40
N GLU A 203 2.35 13.70 -12.23
CA GLU A 203 2.51 14.73 -11.20
C GLU A 203 2.57 14.07 -9.82
N GLY A 204 3.13 14.74 -8.85
CA GLY A 204 3.22 14.18 -7.49
C GLY A 204 3.92 15.12 -6.53
N PRO A 205 4.03 14.72 -5.25
CA PRO A 205 4.77 15.46 -4.24
C PRO A 205 6.24 15.72 -4.62
N ASP A 206 6.81 16.80 -4.08
CA ASP A 206 8.15 17.27 -4.46
C ASP A 206 9.29 16.44 -3.85
N TRP A 207 9.00 15.58 -2.89
CA TRP A 207 9.98 14.58 -2.42
C TRP A 207 10.23 13.44 -3.40
N PHE A 208 9.45 13.37 -4.48
CA PHE A 208 9.72 12.50 -5.62
C PHE A 208 10.41 13.28 -6.76
N HIS A 209 11.18 12.56 -7.54
CA HIS A 209 11.86 13.10 -8.72
C HIS A 209 10.85 13.64 -9.76
N PRO A 210 10.98 14.88 -10.25
CA PRO A 210 9.95 15.52 -11.07
C PRO A 210 9.62 14.77 -12.38
N GLY A 211 10.61 14.10 -12.98
CA GLY A 211 10.41 13.32 -14.21
C GLY A 211 10.10 11.85 -14.00
N ARG A 212 10.07 11.35 -12.75
CA ARG A 212 9.87 9.93 -12.42
C ARG A 212 8.94 9.79 -11.20
N ARG A 213 7.77 10.43 -11.29
CA ARG A 213 6.71 10.38 -10.28
C ARG A 213 5.34 10.33 -10.92
N GLY A 214 4.35 9.88 -10.19
CA GLY A 214 2.96 9.85 -10.62
C GLY A 214 1.97 9.76 -9.47
N LYS A 215 0.73 10.07 -9.79
CA LYS A 215 -0.45 9.82 -8.96
C LYS A 215 -1.37 8.82 -9.65
N LEU A 216 -1.91 7.90 -8.88
CA LEU A 216 -3.01 7.04 -9.27
C LEU A 216 -4.31 7.72 -8.84
N ILE A 217 -5.18 8.01 -9.81
CA ILE A 217 -6.43 8.73 -9.57
C ILE A 217 -7.64 7.97 -10.08
N GLN A 218 -8.78 8.14 -9.41
CA GLN A 218 -10.08 7.68 -9.88
C GLN A 218 -11.07 8.83 -9.81
N GLY A 219 -11.50 9.30 -10.97
CA GLY A 219 -12.27 10.55 -11.07
C GLY A 219 -11.44 11.75 -10.58
N ARG A 220 -11.85 12.36 -9.46
CA ARG A 220 -11.14 13.49 -8.83
C ARG A 220 -10.29 13.05 -7.62
N THR A 221 -10.44 11.82 -7.15
CA THR A 221 -9.79 11.33 -5.94
C THR A 221 -8.39 10.83 -6.27
N VAL A 222 -7.40 11.31 -5.53
CA VAL A 222 -6.05 10.76 -5.52
C VAL A 222 -6.06 9.52 -4.63
N LEU A 223 -5.72 8.36 -5.18
CA LEU A 223 -5.70 7.09 -4.47
C LEU A 223 -4.30 6.76 -3.94
N ALA A 224 -3.26 7.12 -4.70
CA ALA A 224 -1.87 6.88 -4.34
C ALA A 224 -0.96 7.91 -5.01
N SER A 225 0.18 8.18 -4.37
CA SER A 225 1.34 8.83 -4.98
C SER A 225 2.49 7.85 -5.03
N PHE A 226 3.30 7.88 -6.07
CA PHE A 226 4.45 6.99 -6.24
C PHE A 226 5.55 7.68 -7.04
N GLY A 227 6.77 7.21 -6.89
CA GLY A 227 7.89 7.76 -7.66
C GLY A 227 9.26 7.29 -7.18
N GLU A 228 10.27 7.75 -7.90
CA GLU A 228 11.64 7.72 -7.43
C GLU A 228 11.83 8.85 -6.41
N ILE A 229 12.39 8.54 -5.26
CA ILE A 229 12.72 9.55 -4.24
C ILE A 229 13.69 10.57 -4.85
N HIS A 230 13.43 11.85 -4.62
CA HIS A 230 14.28 12.91 -5.16
C HIS A 230 15.74 12.72 -4.72
N PRO A 231 16.74 12.80 -5.61
CA PRO A 231 18.13 12.55 -5.25
C PRO A 231 18.65 13.37 -4.08
N ALA A 232 18.20 14.63 -3.94
CA ALA A 232 18.56 15.46 -2.80
C ALA A 232 17.98 14.92 -1.48
N VAL A 233 16.76 14.36 -1.51
CA VAL A 233 16.15 13.71 -0.36
C VAL A 233 16.90 12.42 -0.02
N ALA A 234 17.13 11.54 -0.98
CA ALA A 234 17.88 10.31 -0.77
C ALA A 234 19.29 10.57 -0.18
N LYS A 235 19.97 11.61 -0.69
CA LYS A 235 21.27 12.05 -0.18
C LYS A 235 21.18 12.54 1.28
N ALA A 236 20.11 13.23 1.68
CA ALA A 236 19.94 13.70 3.05
C ALA A 236 19.86 12.54 4.06
N TYR A 237 19.35 11.36 3.62
CA TYR A 237 19.35 10.12 4.40
C TYR A 237 20.63 9.29 4.24
N GLY A 238 21.62 9.74 3.45
CA GLY A 238 22.84 8.99 3.17
C GLY A 238 22.66 7.78 2.27
N LEU A 239 21.49 7.66 1.60
CA LEU A 239 21.19 6.55 0.71
C LEU A 239 21.95 6.68 -0.60
N LYS A 240 22.54 5.57 -1.05
CA LYS A 240 23.31 5.46 -2.30
C LYS A 240 22.47 4.72 -3.34
N GLY A 241 22.42 5.28 -4.54
CA GLY A 241 21.65 4.67 -5.63
C GLY A 241 20.20 5.12 -5.67
N ARG A 242 19.40 4.36 -6.38
CA ARG A 242 17.99 4.68 -6.62
C ARG A 242 17.13 4.12 -5.51
N VAL A 243 16.23 4.96 -5.00
CA VAL A 243 15.16 4.57 -4.08
C VAL A 243 13.84 4.94 -4.71
N ILE A 244 12.89 4.04 -4.70
CA ILE A 244 11.52 4.28 -5.15
C ILE A 244 10.55 4.09 -3.99
N GLY A 245 9.38 4.71 -4.06
CA GLY A 245 8.37 4.53 -3.03
C GLY A 245 6.97 4.88 -3.49
N PHE A 246 6.02 4.51 -2.68
CA PHE A 246 4.62 4.90 -2.83
C PHE A 246 4.00 5.19 -1.47
N GLU A 247 2.91 5.97 -1.49
CA GLU A 247 2.09 6.25 -0.32
C GLU A 247 0.61 6.29 -0.70
N ILE A 248 -0.22 5.68 0.14
CA ILE A 248 -1.67 5.59 0.02
C ILE A 248 -2.29 5.98 1.36
N HIS A 249 -3.13 7.00 1.39
CA HIS A 249 -4.00 7.25 2.54
C HIS A 249 -5.21 6.32 2.44
N THR A 250 -5.23 5.26 3.23
CA THR A 250 -6.22 4.18 3.08
C THR A 250 -7.65 4.64 3.37
N ASP A 251 -7.79 5.67 4.17
CA ASP A 251 -9.09 6.26 4.54
C ASP A 251 -9.72 7.02 3.37
N ASP A 252 -8.90 7.55 2.46
CA ASP A 252 -9.35 8.24 1.25
C ASP A 252 -9.74 7.27 0.12
N VAL A 253 -9.36 5.99 0.26
CA VAL A 253 -9.70 4.95 -0.72
C VAL A 253 -11.14 4.46 -0.51
N PRO A 254 -12.05 4.64 -1.49
CA PRO A 254 -13.45 4.28 -1.33
C PRO A 254 -13.65 2.81 -0.92
N MET A 255 -14.64 2.55 -0.07
CA MET A 255 -15.03 1.18 0.25
C MET A 255 -15.66 0.51 -0.98
N PRO A 256 -15.34 -0.77 -1.24
CA PRO A 256 -15.96 -1.51 -2.32
C PRO A 256 -17.49 -1.52 -2.19
N LYS A 257 -18.19 -1.24 -3.28
CA LYS A 257 -19.67 -1.27 -3.29
C LYS A 257 -20.25 -2.68 -3.13
N SER A 258 -19.47 -3.70 -3.46
CA SER A 258 -19.85 -5.13 -3.31
C SER A 258 -19.84 -5.52 -1.82
N LYS A 259 -20.96 -6.05 -1.35
CA LYS A 259 -21.14 -6.45 0.05
C LYS A 259 -20.61 -7.85 0.39
N GLY A 260 -19.97 -8.55 -0.55
CA GLY A 260 -19.51 -9.92 -0.30
C GLY A 260 -18.46 -10.40 -1.29
N PRO A 261 -17.93 -11.61 -1.09
CA PRO A 261 -16.92 -12.22 -1.95
C PRO A 261 -17.51 -12.79 -3.26
N ALA A 262 -18.83 -12.74 -3.41
CA ALA A 262 -19.50 -13.28 -4.60
C ALA A 262 -19.01 -12.57 -5.87
N LYS A 263 -18.56 -13.34 -6.82
CA LYS A 263 -18.19 -12.92 -8.18
C LYS A 263 -19.29 -13.38 -9.15
N PRO A 264 -19.48 -12.67 -10.29
CA PRO A 264 -20.36 -13.17 -11.32
C PRO A 264 -19.89 -14.54 -11.82
N LEU A 265 -20.85 -15.31 -12.36
CA LEU A 265 -20.52 -16.58 -12.99
C LEU A 265 -19.49 -16.35 -14.10
N LEU A 266 -18.47 -17.19 -14.13
CA LEU A 266 -17.45 -17.16 -15.17
C LEU A 266 -18.09 -17.58 -16.50
N SER A 267 -17.98 -16.71 -17.51
CA SER A 267 -18.42 -16.97 -18.88
C SER A 267 -17.20 -16.90 -19.79
N LEU A 268 -16.72 -18.06 -20.19
CA LEU A 268 -15.62 -18.18 -21.14
C LEU A 268 -16.16 -18.27 -22.57
N SER A 269 -15.48 -17.60 -23.50
CA SER A 269 -15.74 -17.82 -24.92
C SER A 269 -15.24 -19.23 -25.32
N VAL A 270 -16.02 -19.90 -26.15
CA VAL A 270 -15.61 -21.18 -26.79
C VAL A 270 -14.78 -20.95 -28.06
N TYR A 271 -14.68 -19.72 -28.51
CA TYR A 271 -13.95 -19.33 -29.71
C TYR A 271 -12.53 -18.91 -29.38
N GLN A 272 -11.61 -19.10 -30.33
CA GLN A 272 -10.21 -18.71 -30.14
C GLN A 272 -10.05 -17.20 -30.17
N PRO A 273 -9.28 -16.61 -29.23
CA PRO A 273 -8.92 -15.21 -29.26
C PRO A 273 -7.93 -14.92 -30.40
N VAL A 274 -7.94 -13.71 -30.89
CA VAL A 274 -7.05 -13.24 -31.94
C VAL A 274 -6.18 -12.12 -31.38
N ASN A 275 -4.86 -12.25 -31.49
CA ASN A 275 -3.91 -11.20 -31.10
C ASN A 275 -3.51 -10.39 -32.33
N ARG A 276 -3.41 -9.08 -32.17
CA ARG A 276 -2.92 -8.14 -33.20
C ARG A 276 -1.98 -7.11 -32.56
N ASP A 277 -0.93 -6.80 -33.26
CA ASP A 277 0.07 -5.81 -32.88
C ASP A 277 -0.05 -4.58 -33.79
N PHE A 278 -0.01 -3.41 -33.16
CA PHE A 278 -0.07 -2.12 -33.80
C PHE A 278 1.08 -1.24 -33.33
N ALA A 279 1.67 -0.46 -34.24
CA ALA A 279 2.65 0.56 -33.91
C ALA A 279 2.08 1.93 -34.24
N PHE A 280 1.89 2.76 -33.21
CA PHE A 280 1.35 4.11 -33.37
C PHE A 280 2.47 5.14 -33.24
N ILE A 281 2.65 5.95 -34.28
CA ILE A 281 3.55 7.10 -34.22
C ILE A 281 2.75 8.29 -33.71
N VAL A 282 3.10 8.75 -32.50
CA VAL A 282 2.44 9.84 -31.80
C VAL A 282 3.44 10.91 -31.37
N ASP A 283 2.97 12.10 -31.02
CA ASP A 283 3.84 13.13 -30.46
C ASP A 283 4.39 12.67 -29.11
N ARG A 284 5.57 13.12 -28.75
CA ARG A 284 6.32 12.65 -27.58
C ARG A 284 5.58 12.88 -26.26
N ASP A 285 4.76 13.94 -26.18
CA ASP A 285 3.99 14.33 -25.02
C ASP A 285 2.69 13.52 -24.83
N VAL A 286 2.23 12.79 -25.87
CA VAL A 286 1.02 11.95 -25.76
C VAL A 286 1.23 10.85 -24.73
N ALA A 287 0.40 10.84 -23.69
CA ALA A 287 0.46 9.81 -22.66
C ALA A 287 0.01 8.45 -23.20
N ALA A 288 0.72 7.37 -22.86
CA ALA A 288 0.35 6.01 -23.25
C ALA A 288 -1.08 5.64 -22.77
N GLY A 289 -1.51 6.16 -21.63
CA GLY A 289 -2.88 5.96 -21.13
C GLY A 289 -3.97 6.54 -22.03
N ASP A 290 -3.71 7.65 -22.70
CA ASP A 290 -4.68 8.26 -23.64
C ASP A 290 -4.71 7.50 -24.97
N LEU A 291 -3.54 7.03 -25.45
CA LEU A 291 -3.46 6.12 -26.58
C LEU A 291 -4.25 4.83 -26.30
N LEU A 292 -4.03 4.19 -25.16
CA LEU A 292 -4.76 2.96 -24.79
C LEU A 292 -6.27 3.18 -24.67
N LYS A 293 -6.73 4.35 -24.22
CA LYS A 293 -8.16 4.69 -24.22
C LYS A 293 -8.72 4.78 -25.65
N ALA A 294 -7.98 5.38 -26.57
CA ALA A 294 -8.37 5.48 -27.98
C ALA A 294 -8.44 4.08 -28.61
N VAL A 295 -7.43 3.25 -28.40
CA VAL A 295 -7.40 1.84 -28.85
C VAL A 295 -8.57 1.06 -28.28
N LYS A 296 -8.86 1.19 -26.99
CA LYS A 296 -10.01 0.54 -26.37
C LYS A 296 -11.34 0.96 -26.98
N SER A 297 -11.47 2.25 -27.29
CA SER A 297 -12.69 2.79 -27.92
C SER A 297 -12.86 2.26 -29.35
N GLY A 298 -11.78 2.16 -30.12
CA GLY A 298 -11.78 1.62 -31.49
C GLY A 298 -12.06 0.13 -31.55
N ALA A 299 -11.38 -0.65 -30.73
CA ALA A 299 -11.52 -2.11 -30.70
C ALA A 299 -12.88 -2.59 -30.14
N GLY A 300 -13.57 -1.75 -29.38
CA GLY A 300 -14.93 -2.01 -28.90
C GLY A 300 -15.07 -3.21 -27.95
N PRO A 301 -16.26 -3.87 -27.92
CA PRO A 301 -16.59 -4.88 -26.92
C PRO A 301 -15.85 -6.22 -27.08
N LEU A 302 -15.20 -6.45 -28.22
CA LEU A 302 -14.41 -7.67 -28.45
C LEU A 302 -13.04 -7.62 -27.79
N LEU A 303 -12.57 -6.43 -27.40
CA LEU A 303 -11.31 -6.26 -26.72
C LEU A 303 -11.35 -6.90 -25.32
N SER A 304 -10.57 -7.95 -25.12
CA SER A 304 -10.42 -8.61 -23.81
C SER A 304 -9.17 -8.19 -23.08
N ASP A 305 -8.07 -7.91 -23.78
CA ASP A 305 -6.80 -7.46 -23.21
C ASP A 305 -6.05 -6.54 -24.15
N MET A 306 -5.17 -5.70 -23.60
CA MET A 306 -4.24 -4.85 -24.35
C MET A 306 -3.03 -4.50 -23.49
N ALA A 307 -1.86 -4.44 -24.13
CA ALA A 307 -0.60 -4.07 -23.49
C ALA A 307 0.29 -3.26 -24.42
N VAL A 308 1.00 -2.29 -23.85
CA VAL A 308 2.15 -1.68 -24.53
C VAL A 308 3.33 -2.62 -24.34
N PHE A 309 3.96 -3.06 -25.43
CA PHE A 309 5.10 -3.98 -25.35
C PHE A 309 6.40 -3.38 -25.87
N ASP A 310 6.35 -2.28 -26.63
CA ASP A 310 7.55 -1.61 -27.08
C ASP A 310 7.35 -0.08 -27.18
N LEU A 311 8.45 0.65 -26.97
CA LEU A 311 8.54 2.10 -27.13
C LEU A 311 9.83 2.43 -27.88
N TYR A 312 9.70 3.03 -29.04
CA TYR A 312 10.84 3.45 -29.84
C TYR A 312 10.87 4.98 -29.99
N GLU A 313 12.04 5.57 -29.71
CA GLU A 313 12.35 6.97 -29.96
C GLU A 313 13.65 7.02 -30.81
N GLY A 314 13.56 7.44 -32.07
CA GLY A 314 14.70 7.46 -32.95
C GLY A 314 14.49 8.32 -34.18
N ALA A 315 15.56 8.55 -34.95
CA ALA A 315 15.57 9.44 -36.10
C ALA A 315 14.58 9.06 -37.22
N ASN A 316 14.21 7.77 -37.30
CA ASN A 316 13.40 7.25 -38.40
C ASN A 316 11.91 7.58 -38.31
N ILE A 317 11.44 8.09 -37.15
CA ILE A 317 10.01 8.38 -36.91
C ILE A 317 9.68 9.88 -36.86
N GLY A 318 10.72 10.73 -37.09
CA GLY A 318 10.59 12.19 -37.04
C GLY A 318 10.91 12.77 -35.67
N GLU A 319 11.39 14.02 -35.71
CA GLU A 319 11.74 14.75 -34.46
C GLU A 319 10.48 15.06 -33.63
N GLY A 320 10.60 14.94 -32.32
CA GLY A 320 9.48 15.18 -31.39
C GLY A 320 8.40 14.08 -31.36
N LYS A 321 8.63 12.94 -32.03
CA LYS A 321 7.69 11.81 -32.04
C LYS A 321 8.25 10.57 -31.34
N LYS A 322 7.34 9.67 -30.99
CA LYS A 322 7.63 8.33 -30.48
C LYS A 322 6.72 7.30 -31.14
N SER A 323 7.20 6.09 -31.32
CA SER A 323 6.41 4.93 -31.74
C SER A 323 6.07 4.09 -30.53
N VAL A 324 4.80 3.85 -30.30
CA VAL A 324 4.29 3.02 -29.20
C VAL A 324 3.67 1.77 -29.80
N ALA A 325 4.25 0.62 -29.50
CA ALA A 325 3.74 -0.66 -29.95
C ALA A 325 2.77 -1.25 -28.91
N VAL A 326 1.58 -1.59 -29.40
CA VAL A 326 0.48 -2.10 -28.57
C VAL A 326 0.00 -3.42 -29.13
N THR A 327 -0.03 -4.46 -28.30
CA THR A 327 -0.75 -5.70 -28.60
C THR A 327 -2.17 -5.62 -28.06
N ILE A 328 -3.12 -6.11 -28.85
CA ILE A 328 -4.51 -6.29 -28.41
C ILE A 328 -4.95 -7.74 -28.57
N THR A 329 -5.79 -8.18 -27.64
CA THR A 329 -6.44 -9.49 -27.72
C THR A 329 -7.94 -9.30 -27.94
N LEU A 330 -8.43 -9.80 -29.06
CA LEU A 330 -9.85 -9.79 -29.41
C LEU A 330 -10.45 -11.15 -29.09
N THR A 331 -11.48 -11.21 -28.25
CA THR A 331 -12.15 -12.45 -27.88
C THR A 331 -13.57 -12.44 -28.44
N PRO A 332 -13.86 -13.24 -29.47
CA PRO A 332 -15.19 -13.33 -30.05
C PRO A 332 -16.16 -14.01 -29.09
N THR A 333 -17.46 -13.61 -29.13
CA THR A 333 -18.50 -14.14 -28.24
C THR A 333 -19.57 -14.96 -28.98
N LYS A 334 -19.69 -14.83 -30.31
CA LYS A 334 -20.77 -15.44 -31.12
C LYS A 334 -20.27 -16.38 -32.18
N ALA A 335 -19.15 -16.07 -32.82
CA ALA A 335 -18.54 -16.86 -33.89
C ALA A 335 -17.06 -16.52 -33.97
N THR A 336 -16.25 -17.37 -34.60
CA THR A 336 -14.84 -17.06 -34.91
C THR A 336 -14.78 -15.82 -35.79
N LEU A 337 -13.86 -14.89 -35.49
CA LEU A 337 -13.70 -13.65 -36.26
C LEU A 337 -13.19 -13.99 -37.67
N THR A 338 -13.79 -13.35 -38.67
CA THR A 338 -13.31 -13.36 -40.04
C THR A 338 -12.21 -12.30 -40.23
N GLU A 339 -11.38 -12.46 -41.27
CA GLU A 339 -10.35 -11.45 -41.58
C GLU A 339 -10.96 -10.08 -41.85
N GLU A 340 -12.12 -10.02 -42.54
CA GLU A 340 -12.83 -8.76 -42.80
C GLU A 340 -13.30 -8.05 -41.50
N GLU A 341 -13.71 -8.81 -40.49
CA GLU A 341 -14.11 -8.27 -39.17
C GLU A 341 -12.89 -7.77 -38.41
N ILE A 342 -11.77 -8.43 -38.51
CA ILE A 342 -10.50 -8.02 -37.88
C ILE A 342 -9.97 -6.75 -38.55
N GLU A 343 -10.00 -6.67 -39.89
CA GLU A 343 -9.57 -5.47 -40.62
C GLU A 343 -10.42 -4.24 -40.33
N LYS A 344 -11.72 -4.40 -40.06
CA LYS A 344 -12.59 -3.28 -39.66
C LYS A 344 -12.27 -2.71 -38.29
N ILE A 345 -11.61 -3.49 -37.43
CA ILE A 345 -11.20 -3.07 -36.08
C ILE A 345 -9.79 -2.48 -36.12
N SER A 346 -9.03 -2.86 -37.15
CA SER A 346 -7.64 -2.38 -37.38
C SER A 346 -7.62 -1.04 -38.07
#